data_25c94d1b3c664199d502dfeb4014eed8
#
_entry.id   25c94d1b3c664199d502dfeb4014eed8
#
_cell.length_a   1.000
_cell.length_b   1.000
_cell.length_c   1.000
_cell.angle_alpha   90.00
_cell.angle_beta   90.00
_cell.angle_gamma   90.00
#
_symmetry.space_group_name_H-M   'P 1'
#
loop_
_entity.id
_entity.type
_entity.pdbx_description
1 polymer ?
#
loop_
_entity_poly.entity_id
_entity_poly.type
_entity_poly.pdbx_seq_one_letter_code
_entity_poly.pdbx_strand_id
1 'polypeptide(L)'
;MGATLTPLKGLSMRIYYGLNESSDETKKDKQNLATFIGYKGKGFSIGAEYNLYKNDGNVKGNNLTGFSIYGSAQVGKSTELYARYDDLSSKDGWNEAKEESAILAGLQFKLGKYVKIAPNFRMSMPKADGADNRYMGYVSCYFGF
;
A
#
# COMPACT_ATOMS: atom_id res chain seq x y z
N MET A 1 13.09 -3.44 -13.23
CA MET A 1 13.34 -2.10 -13.85
C MET A 1 12.24 -1.14 -13.43
N GLY A 2 12.54 0.18 -13.32
CA GLY A 2 11.51 1.17 -12.98
C GLY A 2 11.86 2.55 -13.50
N ALA A 3 10.84 3.38 -13.72
CA ALA A 3 10.97 4.77 -14.12
C ALA A 3 10.13 5.65 -13.20
N THR A 4 10.65 6.84 -12.89
CA THR A 4 9.94 7.86 -12.12
C THR A 4 9.91 9.14 -12.95
N LEU A 5 8.74 9.74 -13.05
CA LEU A 5 8.49 11.00 -13.73
C LEU A 5 7.94 12.02 -12.74
N THR A 6 8.42 13.24 -12.83
CA THR A 6 7.95 14.39 -12.02
C THR A 6 7.56 15.52 -12.96
N PRO A 7 6.45 15.39 -13.70
CA PRO A 7 6.11 16.33 -14.79
C PRO A 7 5.76 17.73 -14.30
N LEU A 8 5.30 17.85 -13.06
CA LEU A 8 4.93 19.11 -12.43
C LEU A 8 5.43 19.12 -10.98
N LYS A 9 5.62 20.31 -10.42
CA LYS A 9 5.96 20.47 -9.00
C LYS A 9 4.91 19.82 -8.12
N GLY A 10 5.35 18.84 -7.31
CA GLY A 10 4.49 18.08 -6.41
C GLY A 10 3.85 16.84 -7.02
N LEU A 11 3.79 16.69 -8.34
CA LEU A 11 3.27 15.48 -8.98
C LEU A 11 4.41 14.50 -9.24
N SER A 12 4.23 13.25 -8.80
CA SER A 12 5.16 12.15 -9.04
C SER A 12 4.41 10.95 -9.58
N MET A 13 4.95 10.33 -10.59
CA MET A 13 4.45 9.10 -11.19
C MET A 13 5.58 8.09 -11.23
N ARG A 14 5.28 6.82 -10.96
CA ARG A 14 6.26 5.73 -11.04
C ARG A 14 5.64 4.52 -11.68
N ILE A 15 6.42 3.86 -12.50
CA ILE A 15 6.14 2.53 -13.01
C ILE A 15 7.31 1.62 -12.67
N TYR A 16 7.03 0.42 -12.26
CA TYR A 16 8.02 -0.61 -11.96
C TYR A 16 7.59 -1.93 -12.57
N TYR A 17 8.54 -2.60 -13.20
CA TYR A 17 8.36 -3.97 -13.69
C TYR A 17 9.47 -4.86 -13.13
N GLY A 18 9.08 -5.99 -12.56
CA GLY A 18 9.95 -7.03 -12.03
C GLY A 18 9.66 -8.37 -12.70
N LEU A 19 10.71 -9.09 -13.02
CA LEU A 19 10.67 -10.46 -13.49
C LEU A 19 11.53 -11.30 -12.55
N ASN A 20 10.96 -12.40 -12.07
CA ASN A 20 11.70 -13.41 -11.30
C ASN A 20 11.56 -14.74 -12.05
N GLU A 21 12.61 -15.09 -12.75
CA GLU A 21 12.69 -16.30 -13.55
C GLU A 21 12.71 -17.53 -12.63
N SER A 22 12.00 -18.57 -13.03
CA SER A 22 12.04 -19.85 -12.37
C SER A 22 13.11 -20.72 -13.03
N SER A 23 13.99 -21.32 -12.23
CA SER A 23 14.93 -22.33 -12.69
C SER A 23 14.32 -23.71 -12.93
N ASP A 24 13.04 -23.87 -12.57
CA ASP A 24 12.27 -25.11 -12.71
C ASP A 24 11.35 -25.00 -13.93
N GLU A 25 11.57 -25.83 -14.96
CA GLU A 25 10.81 -25.82 -16.21
C GLU A 25 9.32 -26.11 -16.03
N THR A 26 8.92 -26.73 -14.92
CA THR A 26 7.53 -26.99 -14.58
C THR A 26 6.80 -25.78 -14.01
N LYS A 27 7.53 -24.74 -13.62
CA LYS A 27 7.05 -23.52 -13.02
C LYS A 27 7.03 -22.36 -14.02
N LYS A 28 6.33 -21.30 -13.67
CA LYS A 28 6.25 -20.08 -14.50
C LYS A 28 6.97 -18.93 -13.83
N ASP A 29 7.54 -18.07 -14.65
CA ASP A 29 8.17 -16.84 -14.18
C ASP A 29 7.14 -15.97 -13.48
N LYS A 30 7.51 -15.47 -12.31
CA LYS A 30 6.72 -14.49 -11.58
C LYS A 30 6.97 -13.10 -12.15
N GLN A 31 5.91 -12.39 -12.46
CA GLN A 31 5.98 -11.01 -12.96
C GLN A 31 5.28 -10.07 -11.98
N ASN A 32 5.83 -8.88 -11.82
CA ASN A 32 5.24 -7.81 -11.03
C ASN A 32 5.24 -6.52 -11.83
N LEU A 33 4.06 -5.92 -12.00
CA LEU A 33 3.88 -4.56 -12.49
C LEU A 33 3.33 -3.72 -11.36
N ALA A 34 4.05 -2.68 -10.97
CA ALA A 34 3.61 -1.71 -9.97
C ALA A 34 3.56 -0.32 -10.57
N THR A 35 2.49 0.40 -10.31
CA THR A 35 2.30 1.79 -10.73
C THR A 35 1.95 2.65 -9.54
N PHE A 36 2.41 3.88 -9.57
CA PHE A 36 2.13 4.88 -8.54
C PHE A 36 1.88 6.23 -9.19
N ILE A 37 0.91 6.95 -8.64
CA ILE A 37 0.71 8.38 -8.88
C ILE A 37 0.50 9.07 -7.54
N GLY A 38 1.14 10.20 -7.32
CA GLY A 38 0.99 10.95 -6.09
C GLY A 38 1.21 12.44 -6.30
N TYR A 39 0.49 13.21 -5.52
CA TYR A 39 0.63 14.67 -5.49
C TYR A 39 0.90 15.15 -4.06
N LYS A 40 1.88 16.02 -3.93
CA LYS A 40 2.22 16.70 -2.68
C LYS A 40 2.05 18.20 -2.83
N GLY A 41 1.02 18.74 -2.17
CA GLY A 41 0.72 20.15 -2.09
C GLY A 41 1.27 20.80 -0.81
N LYS A 42 0.88 22.04 -0.55
CA LYS A 42 1.21 22.73 0.69
C LYS A 42 0.32 22.19 1.84
N GLY A 43 0.92 21.37 2.69
CA GLY A 43 0.23 20.82 3.88
C GLY A 43 -0.65 19.60 3.61
N PHE A 44 -0.60 19.00 2.43
CA PHE A 44 -1.29 17.74 2.16
C PHE A 44 -0.54 16.89 1.14
N SER A 45 -0.83 15.60 1.15
CA SER A 45 -0.42 14.67 0.12
C SER A 45 -1.55 13.68 -0.19
N ILE A 46 -1.59 13.20 -1.44
CA ILE A 46 -2.47 12.12 -1.86
C ILE A 46 -1.70 11.23 -2.83
N GLY A 47 -1.93 9.94 -2.77
CA GLY A 47 -1.31 8.98 -3.67
C GLY A 47 -2.20 7.78 -3.90
N ALA A 48 -1.99 7.13 -5.04
CA ALA A 48 -2.62 5.87 -5.38
C ALA A 48 -1.58 4.93 -5.99
N GLU A 49 -1.73 3.65 -5.72
CA GLU A 49 -0.89 2.57 -6.23
C GLU A 49 -1.76 1.46 -6.81
N TYR A 50 -1.28 0.87 -7.87
CA TYR A 50 -1.85 -0.35 -8.43
C TYR A 50 -0.72 -1.34 -8.71
N ASN A 51 -0.90 -2.56 -8.23
CA ASN A 51 0.04 -3.66 -8.35
C ASN A 51 -0.62 -4.86 -9.01
N LEU A 52 0.06 -5.44 -9.98
CA LEU A 52 -0.34 -6.66 -10.65
C LEU A 52 0.78 -7.69 -10.51
N TYR A 53 0.49 -8.80 -9.86
CA TYR A 53 1.36 -9.96 -9.79
C TYR A 53 0.81 -11.06 -10.69
N LYS A 54 1.64 -11.61 -11.57
CA LYS A 54 1.32 -12.78 -12.37
C LYS A 54 2.15 -13.96 -11.89
N ASN A 55 1.52 -15.14 -11.88
CA ASN A 55 2.13 -16.39 -11.47
C ASN A 55 2.76 -16.32 -10.06
N ASP A 56 2.02 -15.82 -9.06
CA ASP A 56 2.52 -15.75 -7.69
C ASP A 56 2.90 -17.15 -7.19
N GLY A 57 4.02 -17.24 -6.47
CA GLY A 57 4.61 -18.53 -6.09
C GLY A 57 5.11 -19.35 -7.28
N ASN A 58 5.33 -18.74 -8.46
CA ASN A 58 5.72 -19.41 -9.71
C ASN A 58 4.67 -20.42 -10.25
N VAL A 59 3.41 -20.28 -9.83
CA VAL A 59 2.29 -21.11 -10.27
C VAL A 59 1.53 -20.39 -11.37
N LYS A 60 1.35 -21.06 -12.52
CA LYS A 60 0.61 -20.52 -13.67
C LYS A 60 -0.84 -20.16 -13.27
N GLY A 61 -1.22 -18.91 -13.54
CA GLY A 61 -2.58 -18.42 -13.29
C GLY A 61 -2.81 -17.85 -11.90
N ASN A 62 -1.88 -18.02 -10.98
CA ASN A 62 -1.95 -17.39 -9.66
C ASN A 62 -1.67 -15.89 -9.78
N ASN A 63 -2.69 -15.13 -10.17
CA ASN A 63 -2.57 -13.68 -10.35
C ASN A 63 -3.20 -12.95 -9.16
N LEU A 64 -2.53 -11.88 -8.71
CA LEU A 64 -2.99 -11.00 -7.65
C LEU A 64 -3.05 -9.57 -8.17
N THR A 65 -4.05 -8.83 -7.72
CA THR A 65 -4.16 -7.39 -7.92
C THR A 65 -4.21 -6.71 -6.57
N GLY A 66 -3.42 -5.66 -6.42
CA GLY A 66 -3.44 -4.79 -5.26
C GLY A 66 -3.73 -3.36 -5.66
N PHE A 67 -4.61 -2.70 -4.94
CA PHE A 67 -4.91 -1.29 -5.09
C PHE A 67 -4.74 -0.60 -3.74
N SER A 68 -4.15 0.58 -3.74
CA SER A 68 -4.06 1.42 -2.55
C SER A 68 -4.36 2.87 -2.89
N ILE A 69 -5.08 3.54 -2.01
CA ILE A 69 -5.21 4.99 -2.02
C ILE A 69 -4.91 5.52 -0.62
N TYR A 70 -4.14 6.58 -0.55
CA TYR A 70 -3.74 7.14 0.74
C TYR A 70 -3.50 8.63 0.64
N GLY A 71 -3.58 9.28 1.77
CA GLY A 71 -3.32 10.71 1.86
C GLY A 71 -3.03 11.16 3.27
N SER A 72 -2.53 12.37 3.36
CA SER A 72 -2.32 13.07 4.62
C SER A 72 -2.63 14.56 4.48
N ALA A 73 -3.03 15.17 5.57
CA ALA A 73 -3.28 16.60 5.65
C ALA A 73 -2.78 17.16 6.99
N GLN A 74 -2.07 18.28 6.92
CA GLN A 74 -1.67 19.01 8.11
C GLN A 74 -2.88 19.74 8.70
N VAL A 75 -3.32 19.30 9.86
CA VAL A 75 -4.51 19.83 10.56
C VAL A 75 -4.14 20.76 11.73
N GLY A 76 -2.85 20.88 12.01
CA GLY A 76 -2.31 21.78 13.03
C GLY A 76 -0.82 22.05 12.83
N LYS A 77 -0.22 22.92 13.65
CA LYS A 77 1.21 23.28 13.52
C LYS A 77 2.14 22.06 13.63
N SER A 78 1.76 21.08 14.42
CA SER A 78 2.55 19.86 14.68
C SER A 78 1.74 18.58 14.49
N THR A 79 0.53 18.67 13.90
CA THR A 79 -0.40 17.57 13.80
C THR A 79 -0.75 17.32 12.34
N GLU A 80 -0.63 16.06 11.90
CA GLU A 80 -0.98 15.59 10.57
C GLU A 80 -1.99 14.43 10.71
N LEU A 81 -3.12 14.54 10.01
CA LEU A 81 -4.07 13.46 9.81
C LEU A 81 -3.60 12.64 8.62
N TYR A 82 -3.70 11.31 8.69
CA TYR A 82 -3.44 10.45 7.55
C TYR A 82 -4.42 9.28 7.50
N ALA A 83 -4.68 8.83 6.29
CA ALA A 83 -5.52 7.66 6.04
C ALA A 83 -5.02 6.89 4.84
N ARG A 84 -5.32 5.58 4.81
CA ARG A 84 -5.01 4.67 3.73
C ARG A 84 -6.12 3.62 3.61
N TYR A 85 -6.45 3.29 2.38
CA TYR A 85 -7.26 2.14 2.02
C TYR A 85 -6.44 1.25 1.10
N ASP A 86 -6.45 -0.04 1.37
CA ASP A 86 -5.82 -1.07 0.57
C ASP A 86 -6.86 -2.12 0.18
N ASP A 87 -6.72 -2.67 -1.02
CA ASP A 87 -7.49 -3.82 -1.49
C ASP A 87 -6.56 -4.82 -2.14
N LEU A 88 -6.68 -6.07 -1.74
CA LEU A 88 -5.99 -7.21 -2.32
C LEU A 88 -7.02 -8.22 -2.83
N SER A 89 -6.90 -8.60 -4.10
CA SER A 89 -7.77 -9.58 -4.74
C SER A 89 -6.95 -10.56 -5.56
N SER A 90 -7.38 -11.80 -5.59
CA SER A 90 -6.88 -12.81 -6.52
C SER A 90 -7.81 -12.94 -7.72
N LYS A 91 -7.23 -13.22 -8.89
CA LYS A 91 -8.03 -13.55 -10.05
C LYS A 91 -8.50 -15.01 -9.93
N ASP A 92 -9.76 -15.24 -10.24
CA ASP A 92 -10.39 -16.57 -10.24
C ASP A 92 -10.42 -17.23 -8.82
N GLY A 93 -10.32 -16.43 -7.75
CA GLY A 93 -10.52 -16.90 -6.37
C GLY A 93 -9.47 -17.87 -5.82
N TRP A 94 -8.34 -18.07 -6.50
CA TRP A 94 -7.33 -19.06 -6.10
C TRP A 94 -6.72 -18.80 -4.70
N ASN A 95 -6.86 -17.60 -4.17
CA ASN A 95 -6.32 -17.19 -2.89
C ASN A 95 -7.34 -16.44 -2.04
N GLU A 96 -8.60 -16.77 -2.18
CA GLU A 96 -9.73 -16.11 -1.52
C GLU A 96 -9.55 -15.96 -0.01
N ALA A 97 -8.98 -16.97 0.63
CA ALA A 97 -8.69 -16.93 2.06
C ALA A 97 -7.72 -15.82 2.50
N LYS A 98 -6.96 -15.24 1.57
CA LYS A 98 -6.03 -14.13 1.83
C LYS A 98 -6.45 -12.81 1.20
N GLU A 99 -7.59 -12.81 0.49
CA GLU A 99 -8.15 -11.57 -0.04
C GLU A 99 -8.71 -10.72 1.10
N GLU A 100 -8.31 -9.48 1.11
CA GLU A 100 -8.80 -8.55 2.10
C GLU A 100 -8.78 -7.11 1.59
N SER A 101 -9.67 -6.30 2.15
CA SER A 101 -9.54 -4.85 2.13
C SER A 101 -9.08 -4.37 3.51
N ALA A 102 -8.35 -3.29 3.56
CA ALA A 102 -7.87 -2.73 4.82
C ALA A 102 -8.02 -1.20 4.85
N ILE A 103 -8.36 -0.69 6.01
CA ILE A 103 -8.39 0.74 6.30
C ILE A 103 -7.39 1.02 7.42
N LEU A 104 -6.64 2.10 7.26
CA LEU A 104 -5.78 2.65 8.28
C LEU A 104 -6.07 4.15 8.37
N ALA A 105 -6.27 4.67 9.58
CA ALA A 105 -6.39 6.10 9.84
C ALA A 105 -5.71 6.46 11.14
N GLY A 106 -5.09 7.63 11.20
CA GLY A 106 -4.38 8.07 12.39
C GLY A 106 -4.01 9.54 12.39
N LEU A 107 -3.53 9.97 13.53
CA LEU A 107 -2.95 11.29 13.73
C LEU A 107 -1.47 11.14 14.03
N GLN A 108 -0.64 11.97 13.42
CA GLN A 108 0.78 12.05 13.74
C GLN A 108 1.08 13.38 14.42
N PHE A 109 1.70 13.32 15.59
CA PHE A 109 2.15 14.47 16.38
C PHE A 109 3.67 14.59 16.32
N LYS A 110 4.18 15.75 15.94
CA LYS A 110 5.61 16.08 16.05
C LYS A 110 5.89 16.61 17.44
N LEU A 111 6.67 15.85 18.20
CA LEU A 111 7.11 16.21 19.57
C LEU A 111 8.57 16.70 19.50
N GLY A 112 8.77 17.92 19.04
CA GLY A 112 10.11 18.47 18.83
C GLY A 112 10.74 18.06 17.50
N LYS A 113 12.08 18.09 17.45
CA LYS A 113 12.84 17.88 16.20
C LYS A 113 12.95 16.41 15.80
N TYR A 114 13.02 15.52 16.77
CA TYR A 114 13.46 14.13 16.55
C TYR A 114 12.40 13.08 16.87
N VAL A 115 11.27 13.45 17.45
CA VAL A 115 10.26 12.50 17.92
C VAL A 115 8.93 12.76 17.23
N LYS A 116 8.30 11.69 16.78
CA LYS A 116 6.91 11.71 16.33
C LYS A 116 6.17 10.54 16.99
N ILE A 117 4.94 10.78 17.37
CA ILE A 117 4.02 9.77 17.90
C ILE A 117 2.80 9.74 16.99
N ALA A 118 2.37 8.55 16.60
CA ALA A 118 1.26 8.37 15.67
C ALA A 118 0.30 7.27 16.18
N PRO A 119 -0.67 7.61 17.03
CA PRO A 119 -1.78 6.73 17.30
C PRO A 119 -2.56 6.48 16.00
N ASN A 120 -2.91 5.22 15.75
CA ASN A 120 -3.64 4.84 14.56
C ASN A 120 -4.58 3.68 14.83
N PHE A 121 -5.65 3.65 14.07
CA PHE A 121 -6.63 2.59 13.98
C PHE A 121 -6.43 1.84 12.67
N ARG A 122 -6.56 0.52 12.72
CA ARG A 122 -6.56 -0.34 11.54
C ARG A 122 -7.75 -1.26 11.58
N MET A 123 -8.36 -1.46 10.42
CA MET A 123 -9.43 -2.41 10.20
C MET A 123 -9.04 -3.27 9.00
N SER A 124 -9.07 -4.57 9.16
CA SER A 124 -8.91 -5.55 8.07
C SER A 124 -10.25 -6.23 7.85
N MET A 125 -10.66 -6.30 6.61
CA MET A 125 -11.93 -6.85 6.14
C MET A 125 -11.63 -8.01 5.18
N PRO A 126 -11.46 -9.24 5.70
CA PRO A 126 -11.28 -10.41 4.85
C PRO A 126 -12.47 -10.58 3.91
N LYS A 127 -12.22 -11.04 2.68
CA LYS A 127 -13.28 -11.27 1.69
C LYS A 127 -13.84 -12.69 1.73
N ALA A 128 -13.19 -13.62 2.43
CA ALA A 128 -13.64 -14.99 2.60
C ALA A 128 -14.99 -15.04 3.32
N ASP A 129 -15.88 -15.88 2.83
CA ASP A 129 -17.20 -16.08 3.44
C ASP A 129 -17.12 -16.49 4.91
N GLY A 130 -17.89 -15.80 5.75
CA GLY A 130 -17.94 -16.05 7.19
C GLY A 130 -16.74 -15.53 7.99
N ALA A 131 -15.82 -14.82 7.37
CA ALA A 131 -14.69 -14.23 8.08
C ALA A 131 -15.06 -12.90 8.75
N ASP A 132 -14.68 -12.73 10.01
CA ASP A 132 -14.95 -11.53 10.78
C ASP A 132 -13.93 -10.42 10.47
N ASN A 133 -14.40 -9.18 10.54
CA ASN A 133 -13.54 -8.00 10.49
C ASN A 133 -12.63 -7.95 11.71
N ARG A 134 -11.37 -7.57 11.50
CA ARG A 134 -10.36 -7.44 12.56
C ARG A 134 -10.06 -5.97 12.80
N TYR A 135 -10.09 -5.55 14.06
CA TYR A 135 -9.87 -4.18 14.50
C TYR A 135 -8.63 -4.10 15.38
N MET A 136 -7.78 -3.12 15.15
CA MET A 136 -6.52 -2.98 15.86
C MET A 136 -6.22 -1.51 16.12
N GLY A 137 -5.73 -1.20 17.33
CA GLY A 137 -5.18 0.10 17.70
C GLY A 137 -3.67 0.01 17.90
N TYR A 138 -2.94 0.97 17.36
CA TYR A 138 -1.49 1.07 17.49
C TYR A 138 -1.06 2.47 17.90
N VAL A 139 0.06 2.54 18.57
CA VAL A 139 0.81 3.79 18.75
C VAL A 139 2.19 3.59 18.15
N SER A 140 2.45 4.23 17.01
CA SER A 140 3.76 4.20 16.36
C SER A 140 4.61 5.35 16.88
N CYS A 141 5.85 5.06 17.26
CA CYS A 141 6.83 6.05 17.67
C CYS A 141 7.99 6.09 16.69
N TYR A 142 8.37 7.27 16.25
CA TYR A 142 9.49 7.50 15.34
C TYR A 142 10.54 8.34 16.06
N PHE A 143 11.78 7.89 16.01
CA PHE A 143 12.92 8.60 16.54
C PHE A 143 13.90 8.86 15.38
N GLY A 144 14.29 10.13 15.18
CA GLY A 144 15.31 10.52 14.21
C GLY A 144 16.57 11.02 14.95
N PHE A 145 17.74 10.70 14.45
CA PHE A 145 19.02 11.15 14.97
C PHE A 145 19.75 12.00 13.96
#